data_305db7696d743192479cf1b4656a8e98
#
_entry.id   305db7696d743192479cf1b4656a8e98
#
_cell.length_a   1.000
_cell.length_b   1.000
_cell.length_c   1.000
_cell.angle_alpha   90.00
_cell.angle_beta   90.00
_cell.angle_gamma   90.00
#
_symmetry.space_group_name_H-M   'P 1'
#
loop_
_entity.id
_entity.type
_entity.pdbx_description
1 polymer ?
#
loop_
_entity_poly.entity_id
_entity_poly.type
_entity_poly.pdbx_seq_one_letter_code
_entity_poly.pdbx_strand_id
1 'polypeptide(L)'
;IDLGRVQKVLESSFHRKLDASAYFARLEKCLDFMIVTGDYEGLAIVTREYAPDDLPHTEPIAYLDKFAILPSLQGSGAVDFLWNALRDEVHGLGLLDALNNNGGHNGIGQGRDLVWKSRAANKVNRWYFERSNGFMTLPGPPPHWYLFWCDAEDRLKRYAGEPVVSPGARLDDVWTNASETAPMLPIIVPEEQGRWDRWARCLQRIPSAWKA
;
A
#
# COMPACT_ATOMS: atom_id res chain seq x y z
N ILE A 1 -7.03 -21.23 1.55
CA ILE A 1 -5.76 -20.76 0.95
C ILE A 1 -4.71 -21.86 1.12
N ASP A 2 -4.03 -22.23 0.05
CA ASP A 2 -2.93 -23.19 0.06
C ASP A 2 -1.61 -22.45 0.29
N LEU A 3 -1.05 -22.57 1.49
CA LEU A 3 0.18 -21.88 1.88
C LEU A 3 1.41 -22.37 1.09
N GLY A 4 1.42 -23.63 0.65
CA GLY A 4 2.50 -24.16 -0.18
C GLY A 4 2.52 -23.49 -1.56
N ARG A 5 1.35 -23.22 -2.13
CA ARG A 5 1.22 -22.48 -3.39
C ARG A 5 1.58 -21.02 -3.22
N VAL A 6 1.16 -20.38 -2.12
CA VAL A 6 1.58 -19.00 -1.77
C VAL A 6 3.10 -18.92 -1.69
N GLN A 7 3.75 -19.84 -0.96
CA GLN A 7 5.21 -19.88 -0.87
C GLN A 7 5.86 -19.98 -2.25
N LYS A 8 5.36 -20.89 -3.10
CA LYS A 8 5.90 -21.09 -4.45
C LYS A 8 5.83 -19.84 -5.31
N VAL A 9 4.70 -19.12 -5.28
CA VAL A 9 4.55 -17.86 -6.02
C VAL A 9 5.53 -16.81 -5.51
N LEU A 10 5.64 -16.64 -4.19
CA LEU A 10 6.55 -15.68 -3.61
C LEU A 10 8.01 -16.00 -3.95
N GLU A 11 8.45 -17.24 -3.78
CA GLU A 11 9.82 -17.64 -4.10
C GLU A 11 10.14 -17.47 -5.59
N SER A 12 9.19 -17.80 -6.48
CA SER A 12 9.35 -17.62 -7.92
C SER A 12 9.44 -16.15 -8.33
N SER A 13 8.56 -15.31 -7.76
CA SER A 13 8.49 -13.89 -8.13
C SER A 13 9.66 -13.08 -7.62
N PHE A 14 10.15 -13.40 -6.42
CA PHE A 14 11.24 -12.65 -5.78
C PHE A 14 12.62 -13.29 -5.99
N HIS A 15 12.70 -14.49 -6.57
CA HIS A 15 13.93 -15.26 -6.74
C HIS A 15 14.70 -15.45 -5.42
N ARG A 16 13.99 -15.68 -4.33
CA ARG A 16 14.53 -15.80 -2.97
C ARG A 16 13.82 -16.92 -2.22
N LYS A 17 14.53 -17.54 -1.27
CA LYS A 17 13.93 -18.53 -0.39
C LYS A 17 13.19 -17.89 0.77
N LEU A 18 11.93 -18.22 0.93
CA LEU A 18 11.09 -17.76 2.03
C LEU A 18 11.46 -18.50 3.32
N ASP A 19 11.55 -17.78 4.42
CA ASP A 19 11.46 -18.40 5.75
C ASP A 19 9.98 -18.67 6.05
N ALA A 20 9.47 -19.74 5.46
CA ALA A 20 8.04 -20.02 5.45
C ALA A 20 7.46 -20.16 6.86
N SER A 21 8.20 -20.79 7.79
CA SER A 21 7.73 -20.98 9.16
C SER A 21 7.53 -19.65 9.88
N ALA A 22 8.56 -18.82 9.89
CA ALA A 22 8.52 -17.51 10.56
C ALA A 22 7.52 -16.56 9.85
N TYR A 23 7.51 -16.58 8.52
CA TYR A 23 6.64 -15.73 7.71
C TYR A 23 5.16 -16.03 7.93
N PHE A 24 4.75 -17.29 7.81
CA PHE A 24 3.34 -17.66 7.97
C PHE A 24 2.86 -17.53 9.42
N ALA A 25 3.72 -17.83 10.40
CA ALA A 25 3.40 -17.57 11.82
C ALA A 25 3.20 -16.07 12.12
N ARG A 26 3.91 -15.19 11.41
CA ARG A 26 3.65 -13.75 11.49
C ARG A 26 2.34 -13.39 10.80
N LEU A 27 2.10 -13.89 9.58
CA LEU A 27 0.87 -13.60 8.84
C LEU A 27 -0.39 -14.00 9.60
N GLU A 28 -0.38 -15.14 10.29
CA GLU A 28 -1.51 -15.58 11.11
C GLU A 28 -1.95 -14.53 12.14
N LYS A 29 -1.00 -13.70 12.62
CA LYS A 29 -1.26 -12.66 13.63
C LYS A 29 -1.65 -11.31 13.05
N CYS A 30 -1.13 -10.98 11.87
CA CYS A 30 -1.26 -9.62 11.34
C CYS A 30 -1.92 -9.54 9.95
N LEU A 31 -2.32 -10.67 9.35
CA LEU A 31 -3.00 -10.65 8.05
C LEU A 31 -4.29 -9.83 8.14
N ASP A 32 -4.43 -8.89 7.24
CA ASP A 32 -5.69 -8.19 7.01
C ASP A 32 -6.50 -8.95 5.95
N PHE A 33 -5.99 -8.99 4.74
CA PHE A 33 -6.54 -9.83 3.67
C PHE A 33 -5.47 -10.23 2.65
N MET A 34 -5.83 -11.16 1.80
CA MET A 34 -5.02 -11.61 0.69
C MET A 34 -5.88 -11.69 -0.57
N ILE A 35 -5.42 -11.09 -1.64
CA ILE A 35 -6.00 -11.26 -2.97
C ILE A 35 -5.17 -12.32 -3.70
N VAL A 36 -5.85 -13.29 -4.26
CA VAL A 36 -5.26 -14.33 -5.12
C VAL A 36 -5.91 -14.23 -6.48
N THR A 37 -5.12 -14.09 -7.53
CA THR A 37 -5.62 -14.04 -8.91
C THR A 37 -5.33 -15.35 -9.63
N GLY A 38 -6.27 -15.75 -10.50
CA GLY A 38 -6.16 -17.00 -11.24
C GLY A 38 -5.97 -18.22 -10.33
N ASP A 39 -5.23 -19.20 -10.81
CA ASP A 39 -4.85 -20.37 -10.02
C ASP A 39 -3.51 -20.14 -9.28
N TYR A 40 -3.46 -19.15 -8.38
CA TYR A 40 -2.25 -18.67 -7.70
C TYR A 40 -1.23 -18.06 -8.68
N GLU A 41 -1.70 -17.27 -9.61
CA GLU A 41 -0.89 -16.58 -10.61
C GLU A 41 -0.37 -15.23 -10.11
N GLY A 42 -1.12 -14.60 -9.21
CA GLY A 42 -0.75 -13.36 -8.56
C GLY A 42 -1.26 -13.31 -7.11
N LEU A 43 -0.52 -12.56 -6.28
CA LEU A 43 -0.81 -12.39 -4.86
C LEU A 43 -0.60 -10.94 -4.45
N ALA A 44 -1.59 -10.37 -3.76
CA ALA A 44 -1.41 -9.17 -2.94
C ALA A 44 -1.73 -9.52 -1.49
N ILE A 45 -0.77 -9.32 -0.59
CA ILE A 45 -0.89 -9.64 0.83
C ILE A 45 -0.83 -8.34 1.60
N VAL A 46 -1.91 -7.99 2.27
CA VAL A 46 -2.02 -6.80 3.11
C VAL A 46 -2.07 -7.23 4.57
N THR A 47 -1.26 -6.59 5.39
CA THR A 47 -1.19 -6.84 6.83
C THR A 47 -1.57 -5.59 7.63
N ARG A 48 -2.03 -5.81 8.86
CA ARG A 48 -2.31 -4.76 9.85
C ARG A 48 -1.08 -4.59 10.72
N GLU A 49 -0.45 -3.44 10.60
CA GLU A 49 0.78 -3.12 11.33
C GLU A 49 0.57 -1.93 12.27
N TYR A 50 1.39 -1.88 13.31
CA TYR A 50 1.34 -0.83 14.33
C TYR A 50 2.74 -0.26 14.56
N ALA A 51 2.82 1.05 14.77
CA ALA A 51 4.05 1.67 15.24
C ALA A 51 4.30 1.34 16.72
N PRO A 52 5.56 1.39 17.17
CA PRO A 52 5.90 1.00 18.55
C PRO A 52 5.22 1.83 19.63
N ASP A 53 4.87 3.04 19.29
CA ASP A 53 4.30 4.09 20.14
C ASP A 53 2.79 4.31 19.88
N ASP A 54 2.17 3.43 19.09
CA ASP A 54 0.73 3.50 18.88
C ASP A 54 -0.03 3.24 20.19
N LEU A 55 -1.05 4.04 20.43
CA LEU A 55 -1.94 3.89 21.58
C LEU A 55 -2.89 2.69 21.38
N PRO A 56 -3.40 2.10 22.46
CA PRO A 56 -4.51 1.17 22.36
C PRO A 56 -5.67 1.82 21.58
N HIS A 57 -6.24 1.12 20.63
CA HIS A 57 -7.29 1.59 19.72
C HIS A 57 -6.82 2.49 18.55
N THR A 58 -5.51 2.71 18.36
CA THR A 58 -5.03 3.33 17.13
C THR A 58 -5.37 2.43 15.94
N GLU A 59 -5.86 3.04 14.86
CA GLU A 59 -6.11 2.29 13.62
C GLU A 59 -4.84 1.68 13.06
N PRO A 60 -4.88 0.41 12.63
CA PRO A 60 -3.72 -0.24 12.04
C PRO A 60 -3.31 0.42 10.72
N ILE A 61 -2.03 0.35 10.45
CA ILE A 61 -1.47 0.71 9.15
C ILE A 61 -1.73 -0.45 8.19
N ALA A 62 -2.41 -0.20 7.08
CA ALA A 62 -2.53 -1.19 6.01
C ALA A 62 -1.20 -1.25 5.25
N TYR A 63 -0.46 -2.33 5.43
CA TYR A 63 0.84 -2.53 4.82
C TYR A 63 0.78 -3.58 3.72
N LEU A 64 1.15 -3.20 2.50
CA LEU A 64 1.32 -4.14 1.40
C LEU A 64 2.62 -4.93 1.61
N ASP A 65 2.49 -6.05 2.29
CA ASP A 65 3.63 -6.89 2.67
C ASP A 65 4.26 -7.59 1.45
N LYS A 66 3.42 -8.09 0.56
CA LYS A 66 3.85 -8.70 -0.70
C LYS A 66 2.90 -8.36 -1.84
N PHE A 67 3.50 -8.08 -2.99
CA PHE A 67 2.82 -7.93 -4.26
C PHE A 67 3.63 -8.74 -5.29
N ALA A 68 3.06 -9.85 -5.74
CA ALA A 68 3.78 -10.85 -6.51
C ALA A 68 2.95 -11.36 -7.69
N ILE A 69 3.58 -11.45 -8.85
CA ILE A 69 3.02 -12.07 -10.06
C ILE A 69 4.03 -13.11 -10.56
N LEU A 70 3.56 -14.28 -10.96
CA LEU A 70 4.42 -15.29 -11.55
C LEU A 70 5.21 -14.71 -12.73
N PRO A 71 6.51 -15.02 -12.85
CA PRO A 71 7.35 -14.48 -13.92
C PRO A 71 6.79 -14.73 -15.33
N SER A 72 6.09 -15.86 -15.54
CA SER A 72 5.46 -16.20 -16.82
C SER A 72 4.32 -15.27 -17.23
N LEU A 73 3.77 -14.50 -16.31
CA LEU A 73 2.64 -13.58 -16.53
C LEU A 73 3.03 -12.12 -16.44
N GLN A 74 4.31 -11.82 -16.20
CA GLN A 74 4.80 -10.45 -16.21
C GLN A 74 4.68 -9.89 -17.64
N GLY A 75 4.08 -8.72 -17.76
CA GLY A 75 3.81 -8.08 -19.07
C GLY A 75 2.48 -8.47 -19.73
N SER A 76 1.68 -9.36 -19.13
CA SER A 76 0.36 -9.75 -19.65
C SER A 76 -0.81 -8.87 -19.16
N GLY A 77 -0.53 -7.79 -18.42
CA GLY A 77 -1.57 -6.99 -17.76
C GLY A 77 -2.00 -7.54 -16.38
N ALA A 78 -1.49 -8.71 -15.97
CA ALA A 78 -1.81 -9.32 -14.67
C ALA A 78 -1.42 -8.42 -13.47
N VAL A 79 -0.37 -7.65 -13.61
CA VAL A 79 0.08 -6.68 -12.60
C VAL A 79 -0.98 -5.60 -12.38
N ASP A 80 -1.47 -5.00 -13.46
CA ASP A 80 -2.48 -3.94 -13.39
C ASP A 80 -3.83 -4.48 -12.94
N PHE A 81 -4.18 -5.70 -13.34
CA PHE A 81 -5.38 -6.37 -12.86
C PHE A 81 -5.35 -6.58 -11.33
N LEU A 82 -4.25 -7.13 -10.79
CA LEU A 82 -4.09 -7.32 -9.35
C LEU A 82 -4.06 -5.98 -8.59
N TRP A 83 -3.42 -4.97 -9.16
CA TRP A 83 -3.38 -3.63 -8.58
C TRP A 83 -4.77 -2.99 -8.55
N ASN A 84 -5.53 -3.12 -9.64
CA ASN A 84 -6.90 -2.63 -9.69
C ASN A 84 -7.80 -3.35 -8.68
N ALA A 85 -7.65 -4.65 -8.51
CA ALA A 85 -8.38 -5.41 -7.48
C ALA A 85 -8.03 -4.93 -6.05
N LEU A 86 -6.76 -4.58 -5.80
CA LEU A 86 -6.33 -4.03 -4.51
C LEU A 86 -6.93 -2.65 -4.25
N ARG A 87 -7.10 -1.83 -5.29
CA ARG A 87 -7.69 -0.49 -5.23
C ARG A 87 -9.20 -0.48 -5.23
N ASP A 88 -9.82 -1.56 -5.67
CA ASP A 88 -11.26 -1.65 -5.90
C ASP A 88 -12.07 -1.16 -4.70
N GLU A 89 -13.15 -0.44 -4.98
CA GLU A 89 -13.99 0.18 -3.95
C GLU A 89 -14.84 -0.82 -3.18
N VAL A 90 -15.18 -1.93 -3.80
CA VAL A 90 -16.07 -2.94 -3.20
C VAL A 90 -15.27 -4.05 -2.52
N HIS A 91 -14.21 -4.52 -3.16
CA HIS A 91 -13.45 -5.70 -2.75
C HIS A 91 -12.03 -5.39 -2.31
N GLY A 92 -11.53 -4.19 -2.57
CA GLY A 92 -10.19 -3.73 -2.23
C GLY A 92 -10.19 -2.68 -1.11
N LEU A 93 -9.22 -1.79 -1.15
CA LEU A 93 -8.99 -0.74 -0.15
C LEU A 93 -9.62 0.61 -0.49
N GLY A 94 -10.20 0.76 -1.67
CA GLY A 94 -10.74 2.05 -2.11
C GLY A 94 -9.66 3.14 -2.21
N LEU A 95 -8.58 2.85 -2.93
CA LEU A 95 -7.40 3.72 -2.96
C LEU A 95 -7.37 4.60 -4.19
N LEU A 96 -6.73 5.76 -4.04
CA LEU A 96 -6.36 6.62 -5.14
C LEU A 96 -5.08 6.13 -5.82
N ASP A 97 -5.01 6.35 -7.11
CA ASP A 97 -3.84 6.10 -7.93
C ASP A 97 -3.42 7.43 -8.59
N ALA A 98 -2.15 7.77 -8.54
CA ALA A 98 -1.64 9.03 -9.09
C ALA A 98 -1.92 9.20 -10.58
N LEU A 99 -2.03 8.11 -11.34
CA LEU A 99 -2.33 8.14 -12.78
C LEU A 99 -3.82 8.01 -13.10
N ASN A 100 -4.61 7.53 -12.16
CA ASN A 100 -6.02 7.24 -12.35
C ASN A 100 -6.81 7.64 -11.12
N ASN A 101 -7.39 8.83 -11.16
CA ASN A 101 -8.13 9.43 -10.05
C ASN A 101 -9.49 8.74 -9.78
N ASN A 102 -9.83 7.68 -10.48
CA ASN A 102 -10.98 6.85 -10.16
C ASN A 102 -10.65 5.91 -9.01
N GLY A 103 -10.44 6.46 -7.82
CA GLY A 103 -10.36 5.71 -6.57
C GLY A 103 -11.74 5.21 -6.17
N GLY A 104 -11.78 4.16 -5.37
CA GLY A 104 -13.03 3.58 -4.92
C GLY A 104 -13.63 4.32 -3.73
N HIS A 105 -14.94 4.47 -3.73
CA HIS A 105 -15.66 5.22 -2.72
C HIS A 105 -16.10 4.40 -1.50
N ASN A 106 -16.14 3.11 -1.55
CA ASN A 106 -16.68 2.25 -0.49
C ASN A 106 -15.85 0.98 -0.29
N GLY A 107 -14.53 1.09 -0.40
CA GLY A 107 -13.63 -0.04 -0.23
C GLY A 107 -13.71 -0.67 1.17
N ILE A 108 -13.33 -1.92 1.27
CA ILE A 108 -13.24 -2.68 2.53
C ILE A 108 -12.33 -1.95 3.53
N GLY A 109 -11.34 -1.24 3.05
CA GLY A 109 -10.38 -0.50 3.84
C GLY A 109 -10.77 0.93 4.19
N GLN A 110 -12.01 1.32 4.04
CA GLN A 110 -12.58 2.66 4.19
C GLN A 110 -11.70 3.65 4.98
N GLY A 111 -11.14 4.65 4.28
CA GLY A 111 -10.31 5.67 4.91
C GLY A 111 -8.91 5.22 5.36
N ARG A 112 -8.47 4.02 5.05
CA ARG A 112 -7.11 3.55 5.35
C ARG A 112 -6.20 3.70 4.15
N ASP A 113 -5.06 4.36 4.39
CA ASP A 113 -4.01 4.45 3.39
C ASP A 113 -3.27 3.12 3.28
N LEU A 114 -2.82 2.81 2.07
CA LEU A 114 -1.91 1.70 1.83
C LEU A 114 -0.47 2.20 1.84
N VAL A 115 0.39 1.53 2.57
CA VAL A 115 1.83 1.82 2.56
C VAL A 115 2.64 0.57 2.23
N TRP A 116 3.78 0.75 1.60
CA TRP A 116 4.73 -0.34 1.37
C TRP A 116 6.17 0.16 1.33
N LYS A 117 7.11 -0.75 1.50
CA LYS A 117 8.53 -0.45 1.34
C LYS A 117 9.14 -1.27 0.21
N SER A 118 10.05 -0.66 -0.52
CA SER A 118 10.80 -1.31 -1.58
C SER A 118 12.27 -0.95 -1.50
N ARG A 119 13.17 -1.88 -1.83
CA ARG A 119 14.61 -1.57 -1.90
C ARG A 119 14.85 -0.52 -2.98
N ALA A 120 15.73 0.44 -2.72
CA ALA A 120 16.03 1.51 -3.67
C ALA A 120 16.52 0.98 -5.04
N ALA A 121 17.24 -0.16 -5.04
CA ALA A 121 17.72 -0.81 -6.26
C ALA A 121 16.67 -1.68 -6.97
N ASN A 122 15.42 -1.74 -6.48
CA ASN A 122 14.39 -2.55 -7.11
C ASN A 122 13.93 -1.94 -8.44
N LYS A 123 14.04 -2.68 -9.52
CA LYS A 123 13.63 -2.21 -10.86
C LYS A 123 12.15 -1.89 -10.97
N VAL A 124 11.32 -2.49 -10.13
CA VAL A 124 9.87 -2.25 -10.07
C VAL A 124 9.54 -0.86 -9.51
N ASN A 125 10.49 -0.17 -8.86
CA ASN A 125 10.24 1.15 -8.27
C ASN A 125 9.72 2.17 -9.29
N ARG A 126 10.13 2.10 -10.55
CA ARG A 126 9.58 2.97 -11.60
C ARG A 126 8.05 2.85 -11.64
N TRP A 127 7.53 1.64 -11.63
CA TRP A 127 6.10 1.37 -11.61
C TRP A 127 5.43 1.87 -10.32
N TYR A 128 6.11 1.75 -9.17
CA TYR A 128 5.61 2.28 -7.89
C TYR A 128 5.56 3.81 -7.87
N PHE A 129 6.57 4.49 -8.40
CA PHE A 129 6.55 5.96 -8.51
C PHE A 129 5.38 6.48 -9.34
N GLU A 130 4.98 5.75 -10.38
CA GLU A 130 3.86 6.14 -11.24
C GLU A 130 2.50 5.93 -10.55
N ARG A 131 2.40 5.04 -9.58
CA ARG A 131 1.11 4.64 -8.98
C ARG A 131 0.91 5.08 -7.53
N SER A 132 1.96 5.47 -6.86
CA SER A 132 1.87 5.99 -5.51
C SER A 132 1.47 7.47 -5.51
N ASN A 133 0.75 7.91 -4.48
CA ASN A 133 0.50 9.33 -4.24
C ASN A 133 1.71 10.04 -3.63
N GLY A 134 2.65 9.29 -3.08
CA GLY A 134 3.89 9.83 -2.58
C GLY A 134 4.91 8.77 -2.18
N PHE A 135 6.12 9.22 -1.92
CA PHE A 135 7.19 8.37 -1.43
C PHE A 135 8.20 9.16 -0.61
N MET A 136 8.97 8.45 0.20
CA MET A 136 10.10 9.00 0.95
C MET A 136 11.21 7.96 1.08
N THR A 137 12.44 8.42 1.30
CA THR A 137 13.53 7.53 1.68
C THR A 137 13.42 7.17 3.15
N LEU A 138 13.44 5.89 3.47
CA LEU A 138 13.51 5.44 4.86
C LEU A 138 14.93 5.66 5.40
N PRO A 139 15.07 6.32 6.56
CA PRO A 139 16.37 6.47 7.18
C PRO A 139 16.93 5.12 7.64
N GLY A 140 18.24 4.93 7.50
CA GLY A 140 18.91 3.70 7.94
C GLY A 140 20.14 3.35 7.10
N PRO A 141 20.89 2.35 7.55
CA PRO A 141 22.05 1.85 6.80
C PRO A 141 21.61 1.11 5.53
N PRO A 142 22.54 0.88 4.59
CA PRO A 142 22.26 0.03 3.43
C PRO A 142 21.74 -1.37 3.82
N PRO A 143 20.89 -1.97 2.98
CA PRO A 143 20.36 -1.44 1.72
C PRO A 143 19.33 -0.33 1.97
N HIS A 144 19.40 0.74 1.16
CA HIS A 144 18.44 1.84 1.24
C HIS A 144 17.05 1.39 0.78
N TRP A 145 16.03 1.97 1.41
CA TRP A 145 14.63 1.66 1.16
C TRP A 145 13.84 2.92 0.85
N TYR A 146 12.87 2.79 -0.03
CA TYR A 146 11.78 3.74 -0.19
C TYR A 146 10.54 3.23 0.53
N LEU A 147 9.84 4.15 1.17
CA LEU A 147 8.47 4.02 1.62
C LEU A 147 7.58 4.69 0.57
N PHE A 148 6.56 4.00 0.13
CA PHE A 148 5.53 4.50 -0.79
C PHE A 148 4.19 4.45 -0.12
N TRP A 149 3.24 5.26 -0.58
CA TRP A 149 1.86 5.18 -0.12
C TRP A 149 0.86 5.53 -1.21
N CYS A 150 -0.36 5.00 -1.05
CA CYS A 150 -1.57 5.48 -1.67
C CYS A 150 -2.51 6.02 -0.60
N ASP A 151 -3.04 7.20 -0.82
CA ASP A 151 -4.00 7.82 0.07
C ASP A 151 -5.39 7.19 -0.13
N ALA A 152 -6.13 7.06 0.97
CA ALA A 152 -7.55 6.79 0.89
C ALA A 152 -8.30 8.05 0.45
N GLU A 153 -9.30 7.90 -0.40
CA GLU A 153 -10.07 9.02 -0.93
C GLU A 153 -10.69 9.89 0.17
N ASP A 154 -11.26 9.27 1.18
CA ASP A 154 -11.91 9.99 2.28
C ASP A 154 -11.00 10.93 3.06
N ARG A 155 -9.69 10.67 3.05
CA ARG A 155 -8.71 11.57 3.65
C ARG A 155 -8.60 12.86 2.88
N LEU A 156 -8.50 12.81 1.56
CA LEU A 156 -8.37 14.00 0.73
C LEU A 156 -9.60 14.91 0.86
N LYS A 157 -10.79 14.33 0.98
CA LYS A 157 -12.01 15.08 1.26
C LYS A 157 -11.96 15.82 2.60
N ARG A 158 -11.43 15.18 3.63
CA ARG A 158 -11.24 15.82 4.94
C ARG A 158 -10.29 17.00 4.90
N TYR A 159 -9.21 16.90 4.12
CA TYR A 159 -8.26 18.02 3.95
C TYR A 159 -8.81 19.17 3.12
N ALA A 160 -9.68 18.90 2.17
CA ALA A 160 -10.37 19.92 1.39
C ALA A 160 -11.42 20.70 2.22
N GLY A 161 -11.65 20.31 3.49
CA GLY A 161 -12.66 20.94 4.33
C GLY A 161 -14.10 20.59 3.93
N GLU A 162 -14.28 19.64 3.04
CA GLU A 162 -15.59 19.16 2.65
C GLU A 162 -16.10 18.12 3.64
N PRO A 163 -17.38 18.18 4.03
CA PRO A 163 -17.96 17.11 4.79
C PRO A 163 -17.86 15.82 3.95
N VAL A 164 -17.46 14.73 4.57
CA VAL A 164 -17.50 13.39 3.99
C VAL A 164 -18.97 13.04 3.75
N VAL A 165 -19.54 13.54 2.69
CA VAL A 165 -20.95 13.34 2.37
C VAL A 165 -21.07 12.97 0.91
N SER A 166 -21.63 11.85 0.72
CA SER A 166 -22.27 11.34 -0.48
C SER A 166 -21.42 10.50 -1.42
N PRO A 167 -21.90 9.30 -1.73
CA PRO A 167 -21.44 8.53 -2.87
C PRO A 167 -21.66 9.36 -4.13
N GLY A 168 -20.61 9.76 -4.82
CA GLY A 168 -20.71 10.45 -6.10
C GLY A 168 -20.00 11.80 -6.24
N ALA A 169 -19.37 12.35 -5.17
CA ALA A 169 -18.51 13.51 -5.34
C ALA A 169 -17.26 13.12 -6.15
N ARG A 170 -16.98 13.84 -7.22
CA ARG A 170 -15.82 13.59 -8.07
C ARG A 170 -14.56 14.18 -7.43
N LEU A 171 -13.45 13.47 -7.52
CA LEU A 171 -12.14 13.95 -7.11
C LEU A 171 -11.74 15.25 -7.80
N ASP A 172 -12.16 15.45 -9.03
CA ASP A 172 -11.95 16.69 -9.77
C ASP A 172 -12.47 17.91 -9.00
N ASP A 173 -13.56 17.75 -8.24
CA ASP A 173 -14.13 18.84 -7.44
C ASP A 173 -13.25 19.18 -6.22
N VAL A 174 -12.58 18.19 -5.64
CA VAL A 174 -11.64 18.37 -4.51
C VAL A 174 -10.36 19.08 -4.95
N TRP A 175 -9.81 18.68 -6.09
CA TRP A 175 -8.60 19.28 -6.64
C TRP A 175 -8.84 20.69 -7.18
N THR A 176 -10.00 20.95 -7.78
CA THR A 176 -10.36 22.26 -8.31
C THR A 176 -10.46 23.30 -7.17
N ASN A 177 -11.10 22.94 -6.08
CA ASN A 177 -11.26 23.80 -4.92
C ASN A 177 -9.93 24.00 -4.17
N ALA A 178 -9.07 23.00 -4.07
CA ALA A 178 -7.75 23.11 -3.48
C ALA A 178 -6.78 23.97 -4.31
N SER A 179 -6.92 23.97 -5.65
CA SER A 179 -6.02 24.72 -6.53
C SER A 179 -6.30 26.22 -6.58
N GLU A 180 -7.52 26.64 -6.26
CA GLU A 180 -7.89 28.07 -6.26
C GLU A 180 -7.42 28.82 -5.01
N THR A 181 -7.11 28.11 -3.92
CA THR A 181 -6.77 28.73 -2.64
C THR A 181 -5.39 28.38 -2.11
N ALA A 182 -4.67 27.42 -2.70
CA ALA A 182 -3.36 27.01 -2.23
C ALA A 182 -2.24 27.51 -3.17
N PRO A 183 -1.22 28.23 -2.66
CA PRO A 183 0.00 28.41 -3.43
C PRO A 183 0.60 27.05 -3.74
N MET A 184 1.14 26.88 -4.95
CA MET A 184 1.73 25.64 -5.49
C MET A 184 2.99 25.15 -4.73
N LEU A 185 3.08 25.41 -3.45
CA LEU A 185 4.12 24.86 -2.57
C LEU A 185 3.49 23.69 -1.79
N PRO A 186 4.13 22.52 -1.75
CA PRO A 186 3.68 21.46 -0.88
C PRO A 186 3.82 21.94 0.57
N ILE A 187 2.72 22.39 1.13
CA ILE A 187 2.66 22.67 2.56
C ILE A 187 2.59 21.33 3.24
N ILE A 188 3.71 20.90 3.82
CA ILE A 188 3.72 19.75 4.71
C ILE A 188 3.02 20.21 6.00
N VAL A 189 1.78 19.82 6.18
CA VAL A 189 1.08 20.08 7.45
C VAL A 189 1.65 19.13 8.52
N PRO A 190 1.75 19.57 9.78
CA PRO A 190 2.31 18.75 10.87
C PRO A 190 1.66 17.38 11.02
N GLU A 191 0.37 17.26 10.75
CA GLU A 191 -0.37 16.00 10.76
C GLU A 191 0.13 15.00 9.68
N GLU A 192 0.48 15.50 8.51
CA GLU A 192 1.09 14.70 7.45
C GLU A 192 2.47 14.20 7.86
N GLN A 193 3.30 15.08 8.44
CA GLN A 193 4.62 14.71 8.93
C GLN A 193 4.52 13.63 10.02
N GLY A 194 3.61 13.77 10.96
CA GLY A 194 3.37 12.78 12.02
C GLY A 194 2.93 11.42 11.48
N ARG A 195 2.13 11.41 10.43
CA ARG A 195 1.69 10.21 9.72
C ARG A 195 2.86 9.50 9.05
N TRP A 196 3.69 10.22 8.32
CA TRP A 196 4.86 9.64 7.65
C TRP A 196 5.89 9.11 8.64
N ASP A 197 6.15 9.83 9.70
CA ASP A 197 7.05 9.41 10.78
C ASP A 197 6.54 8.13 11.45
N ARG A 198 5.24 8.02 11.69
CA ARG A 198 4.59 6.82 12.21
C ARG A 198 4.80 5.62 11.27
N TRP A 199 4.57 5.80 9.98
CA TRP A 199 4.81 4.75 8.98
C TRP A 199 6.29 4.33 8.93
N ALA A 200 7.20 5.30 8.92
CA ALA A 200 8.64 5.01 8.91
C ALA A 200 9.05 4.17 10.11
N ARG A 201 8.64 4.54 11.33
CA ARG A 201 8.93 3.77 12.56
C ARG A 201 8.34 2.35 12.52
N CYS A 202 7.13 2.22 11.99
CA CYS A 202 6.49 0.92 11.82
C CYS A 202 7.28 0.04 10.83
N LEU A 203 7.51 0.53 9.61
CA LEU A 203 8.08 -0.26 8.52
C LEU A 203 9.54 -0.66 8.74
N GLN A 204 10.29 0.10 9.53
CA GLN A 204 11.67 -0.26 9.92
C GLN A 204 11.73 -1.54 10.75
N ARG A 205 10.68 -1.85 11.49
CA ARG A 205 10.61 -3.01 12.40
C ARG A 205 10.08 -4.28 11.74
N ILE A 206 9.47 -4.17 10.57
CA ILE A 206 8.94 -5.34 9.88
C ILE A 206 10.09 -6.27 9.47
N PRO A 207 10.11 -7.51 9.98
CA PRO A 207 11.21 -8.43 9.74
C PRO A 207 11.31 -8.86 8.28
N SER A 208 12.49 -9.31 7.87
CA SER A 208 12.66 -9.94 6.56
C SER A 208 11.86 -11.24 6.51
N ALA A 209 11.16 -11.45 5.41
CA ALA A 209 10.46 -12.71 5.13
C ALA A 209 11.40 -13.77 4.52
N TRP A 210 12.63 -13.41 4.20
CA TRP A 210 13.55 -14.24 3.42
C TRP A 210 14.65 -14.81 4.27
N LYS A 211 15.02 -16.05 3.98
CA LYS A 211 16.22 -16.67 4.56
C LYS A 211 17.46 -15.84 4.21
N ALA A 212 18.38 -15.78 5.14
CA ALA A 212 19.68 -15.15 4.97
C ALA A 212 20.50 -15.83 3.87
#